data_16464b0a1e9a232138ef8adab6d5b030
#
_entry.id   16464b0a1e9a232138ef8adab6d5b030
#
_cell.length_a   1.000
_cell.length_b   1.000
_cell.length_c   1.000
_cell.angle_alpha   90.00
_cell.angle_beta   90.00
_cell.angle_gamma   90.00
#
_symmetry.space_group_name_H-M   'P 1'
#
loop_
_entity.id
_entity.type
_entity.pdbx_description
1 polymer ?
#
loop_
_entity_poly.entity_id
_entity_poly.type
_entity_poly.pdbx_seq_one_letter_code
_entity_poly.pdbx_strand_id
1 'polypeptide(L)'
;QAFTTQGQESGGFIGFLVVYDPDGGFVTGGGAIWSPPGAYYPDPELEGKATFGFVSKYKKGASLPTGQTEFQFRVANLNFHSSSYEWLVVAGKKAMYKGVGTINGEGEYKFMISAIDGDLKDGDGIDKFRIRIWEQVGEEEVVIYDNQLGDWPEADPSTALLQGSIQIHKSK
;
A
#
# COMPACT_ATOMS: atom_id res chain seq x y z
N GLN A 1 10.63 17.38 10.40
CA GLN A 1 11.33 16.48 10.79
C GLN A 1 10.74 15.20 11.06
N ALA A 2 11.09 14.22 10.55
CA ALA A 2 10.49 12.99 10.74
C ALA A 2 11.15 12.25 11.80
N PHE A 3 10.41 11.58 12.65
CA PHE A 3 10.98 10.75 13.53
C PHE A 3 10.02 9.87 14.08
N THR A 4 10.36 8.82 14.60
CA THR A 4 9.50 7.92 15.19
C THR A 4 9.73 7.87 16.58
N THR A 5 8.86 7.42 17.28
CA THR A 5 9.06 7.27 18.51
C THR A 5 8.50 6.29 18.95
N GLN A 6 8.62 5.85 19.60
CA GLN A 6 8.28 4.96 19.99
C GLN A 6 7.52 4.91 20.91
N GLY A 7 6.96 4.60 21.13
CA GLY A 7 6.30 4.50 21.83
C GLY A 7 6.14 3.55 22.63
N GLN A 8 5.70 3.19 23.05
CA GLN A 8 5.54 2.50 23.76
C GLN A 8 4.91 1.61 23.76
N GLU A 9 4.82 1.04 24.16
CA GLU A 9 4.44 0.14 24.04
C GLU A 9 3.70 -0.59 24.73
N SER A 10 2.96 -0.87 24.64
CA SER A 10 2.18 -1.60 25.34
C SER A 10 2.16 -2.95 24.81
N GLY A 11 2.14 -3.98 25.49
CA GLY A 11 2.08 -5.29 24.95
C GLY A 11 3.19 -5.63 24.01
N GLY A 12 4.27 -4.99 24.15
CA GLY A 12 5.37 -5.26 23.29
C GLY A 12 5.26 -4.65 21.92
N PHE A 13 4.20 -3.93 21.67
CA PHE A 13 4.06 -3.29 20.41
C PHE A 13 4.97 -2.10 20.33
N ILE A 14 5.64 -1.93 19.22
CA ILE A 14 6.45 -0.78 19.01
C ILE A 14 5.77 0.07 18.02
N GLY A 15 5.31 1.19 18.42
CA GLY A 15 4.69 2.11 17.54
C GLY A 15 5.67 3.10 17.02
N PHE A 16 5.30 3.80 16.02
CA PHE A 16 6.12 4.86 15.55
C PHE A 16 5.23 5.97 15.09
N LEU A 17 5.78 7.16 15.10
CA LEU A 17 5.08 8.34 14.68
C LEU A 17 5.45 8.59 13.24
N VAL A 18 4.47 8.62 12.36
CA VAL A 18 4.71 8.94 10.98
C VAL A 18 4.64 10.45 10.84
N VAL A 19 5.75 11.05 10.49
CA VAL A 19 5.82 12.49 10.38
C VAL A 19 5.66 12.88 8.93
N TYR A 20 4.70 13.74 8.69
CA TYR A 20 4.38 14.24 7.39
C TYR A 20 5.53 15.05 6.83
N ASP A 21 5.87 14.83 5.59
CA ASP A 21 6.93 15.54 4.91
C ASP A 21 6.46 15.84 3.48
N PRO A 22 5.89 17.02 3.27
CA PRO A 22 5.31 17.33 1.97
C PRO A 22 6.33 17.43 0.85
N ASP A 23 7.60 17.52 1.21
CA ASP A 23 8.66 17.57 0.20
C ASP A 23 9.40 16.25 0.11
N GLY A 24 8.89 15.21 0.72
CA GLY A 24 9.59 13.92 0.78
C GLY A 24 9.47 13.08 -0.48
N GLY A 25 8.76 13.57 -1.50
CA GLY A 25 8.61 12.81 -2.73
C GLY A 25 7.20 12.30 -2.91
N PHE A 26 7.00 11.53 -3.95
CA PHE A 26 5.71 10.92 -4.19
C PHE A 26 5.89 9.65 -5.01
N VAL A 27 4.83 8.85 -5.09
CA VAL A 27 4.90 7.57 -5.78
C VAL A 27 3.75 7.44 -6.75
N THR A 28 4.04 6.87 -7.91
CA THR A 28 3.03 6.51 -8.90
C THR A 28 3.29 5.09 -9.34
N GLY A 29 2.24 4.43 -9.80
CA GLY A 29 2.41 3.09 -10.34
C GLY A 29 1.18 2.64 -11.07
N GLY A 30 1.36 1.65 -11.90
CA GLY A 30 0.27 1.02 -12.61
C GLY A 30 0.76 -0.25 -13.27
N GLY A 31 -0.11 -1.24 -13.33
CA GLY A 31 0.26 -2.49 -13.94
C GLY A 31 -0.53 -3.65 -13.40
N ALA A 32 0.11 -4.78 -13.32
CA ALA A 32 -0.55 -6.01 -12.88
C ALA A 32 0.41 -6.90 -12.13
N ILE A 33 -0.17 -7.70 -11.24
CA ILE A 33 0.55 -8.76 -10.55
C ILE A 33 -0.23 -10.04 -10.73
N TRP A 34 0.42 -11.16 -10.43
CA TRP A 34 -0.31 -12.43 -10.27
C TRP A 34 -0.67 -12.55 -8.80
N SER A 35 -1.96 -12.52 -8.50
CA SER A 35 -2.43 -12.65 -7.13
C SER A 35 -2.41 -14.12 -6.75
N PRO A 36 -1.66 -14.49 -5.71
CA PRO A 36 -1.49 -15.91 -5.37
C PRO A 36 -2.67 -16.47 -4.61
N PRO A 37 -2.77 -17.78 -4.50
CA PRO A 37 -3.75 -18.36 -3.59
C PRO A 37 -3.50 -17.86 -2.18
N GLY A 38 -4.56 -17.69 -1.42
CA GLY A 38 -4.49 -17.19 -0.05
C GLY A 38 -4.64 -15.70 0.07
N ALA A 39 -4.47 -14.95 -1.03
CA ALA A 39 -4.52 -13.51 -0.96
C ALA A 39 -5.92 -12.98 -0.65
N TYR A 40 -6.94 -13.60 -1.23
CA TYR A 40 -8.32 -13.16 -1.01
C TYR A 40 -8.94 -14.02 0.08
N TYR A 41 -9.10 -13.47 1.25
CA TYR A 41 -9.51 -14.23 2.43
C TYR A 41 -10.89 -14.88 2.31
N PRO A 42 -11.90 -14.23 1.73
CA PRO A 42 -13.21 -14.89 1.64
C PRO A 42 -13.21 -16.15 0.78
N ASP A 43 -12.24 -16.27 -0.16
CA ASP A 43 -12.12 -17.48 -0.96
C ASP A 43 -10.64 -17.68 -1.26
N PRO A 44 -9.92 -18.35 -0.37
CA PRO A 44 -8.45 -18.42 -0.49
C PRO A 44 -7.95 -19.27 -1.64
N GLU A 45 -8.82 -19.96 -2.34
CA GLU A 45 -8.37 -20.75 -3.49
C GLU A 45 -8.22 -19.91 -4.75
N LEU A 46 -8.75 -18.68 -4.75
CA LEU A 46 -8.71 -17.88 -5.94
C LEU A 46 -7.31 -17.35 -6.20
N GLU A 47 -6.91 -17.41 -7.46
CA GLU A 47 -5.66 -16.82 -7.90
C GLU A 47 -5.87 -16.31 -9.31
N GLY A 48 -5.08 -15.36 -9.72
CA GLY A 48 -5.21 -14.82 -11.06
C GLY A 48 -4.58 -13.44 -11.16
N LYS A 49 -4.76 -12.83 -12.31
CA LYS A 49 -4.20 -11.52 -12.57
C LYS A 49 -4.98 -10.47 -11.83
N ALA A 50 -4.26 -9.56 -11.20
CA ALA A 50 -4.86 -8.39 -10.57
C ALA A 50 -4.19 -7.16 -11.13
N THR A 51 -4.98 -6.10 -11.35
CA THR A 51 -4.46 -4.86 -11.93
C THR A 51 -4.56 -3.74 -10.92
N PHE A 52 -3.69 -2.76 -11.06
CA PHE A 52 -3.68 -1.63 -10.14
C PHE A 52 -3.21 -0.36 -10.84
N GLY A 53 -3.61 0.75 -10.25
CA GLY A 53 -3.09 2.05 -10.64
C GLY A 53 -3.17 2.97 -9.45
N PHE A 54 -2.13 3.79 -9.24
CA PHE A 54 -2.16 4.67 -8.08
C PHE A 54 -1.23 5.86 -8.23
N VAL A 55 -1.55 6.89 -7.47
CA VAL A 55 -0.66 8.01 -7.22
C VAL A 55 -0.90 8.46 -5.80
N SER A 56 0.17 8.78 -5.09
CA SER A 56 0.08 9.32 -3.74
C SER A 56 1.15 10.39 -3.58
N LYS A 57 0.74 11.60 -3.21
CA LYS A 57 1.67 12.71 -3.00
C LYS A 57 1.07 13.73 -2.07
N TYR A 58 1.94 14.50 -1.41
CA TYR A 58 1.48 15.65 -0.65
C TYR A 58 1.41 16.84 -1.59
N LYS A 59 0.32 17.57 -1.56
CA LYS A 59 0.27 18.86 -2.23
C LYS A 59 0.96 19.88 -1.34
N LYS A 60 1.46 20.92 -1.98
CA LYS A 60 2.17 21.95 -1.23
C LYS A 60 1.28 22.46 -0.10
N GLY A 61 1.83 22.48 1.10
CA GLY A 61 1.12 23.00 2.27
C GLY A 61 0.12 22.05 2.90
N ALA A 62 -0.08 20.87 2.32
CA ALA A 62 -1.06 19.93 2.87
C ALA A 62 -0.42 19.02 3.89
N SER A 63 -1.19 18.64 4.90
CA SER A 63 -0.70 17.72 5.92
C SER A 63 -1.11 16.28 5.64
N LEU A 64 -1.98 16.06 4.66
CA LEU A 64 -2.39 14.73 4.26
C LEU A 64 -2.06 14.53 2.79
N PRO A 65 -1.65 13.34 2.40
CA PRO A 65 -1.39 13.10 0.99
C PRO A 65 -2.70 13.00 0.21
N THR A 66 -2.62 13.17 -1.08
CA THR A 66 -3.77 13.02 -1.96
C THR A 66 -3.40 12.17 -3.16
N GLY A 67 -4.40 11.71 -3.86
CA GLY A 67 -4.23 10.90 -5.04
C GLY A 67 -5.39 9.95 -5.18
N GLN A 68 -5.17 8.92 -5.97
CA GLN A 68 -6.18 7.90 -6.21
C GLN A 68 -5.51 6.55 -6.28
N THR A 69 -6.21 5.53 -5.82
CA THR A 69 -5.74 4.15 -5.87
C THR A 69 -6.89 3.28 -6.32
N GLU A 70 -6.59 2.40 -7.26
CA GLU A 70 -7.56 1.43 -7.72
C GLU A 70 -6.88 0.07 -7.80
N PHE A 71 -7.56 -0.97 -7.35
CA PHE A 71 -7.04 -2.32 -7.39
C PHE A 71 -8.19 -3.25 -7.77
N GLN A 72 -7.99 -4.06 -8.80
CA GLN A 72 -9.01 -4.97 -9.28
C GLN A 72 -8.51 -6.38 -9.33
N PHE A 73 -9.20 -7.28 -8.66
CA PHE A 73 -8.93 -8.71 -8.72
C PHE A 73 -10.21 -9.36 -9.26
N ARG A 74 -10.25 -9.52 -10.56
CA ARG A 74 -11.50 -9.84 -11.25
C ARG A 74 -12.06 -11.20 -10.90
N VAL A 75 -11.22 -12.22 -10.72
CA VAL A 75 -11.75 -13.53 -10.38
C VAL A 75 -12.48 -13.54 -9.06
N ALA A 76 -12.19 -12.58 -8.19
CA ALA A 76 -12.89 -12.45 -6.91
C ALA A 76 -13.99 -11.41 -6.99
N ASN A 77 -14.20 -10.80 -8.15
CA ASN A 77 -15.15 -9.71 -8.29
C ASN A 77 -14.85 -8.60 -7.27
N LEU A 78 -13.57 -8.31 -7.08
CA LEU A 78 -13.14 -7.30 -6.12
C LEU A 78 -12.61 -6.09 -6.85
N ASN A 79 -13.24 -4.94 -6.61
CA ASN A 79 -12.82 -3.69 -7.19
C ASN A 79 -12.68 -2.68 -6.07
N PHE A 80 -11.44 -2.38 -5.72
CA PHE A 80 -11.15 -1.45 -4.63
C PHE A 80 -10.82 -0.07 -5.19
N HIS A 81 -11.37 0.95 -4.56
CA HIS A 81 -11.12 2.34 -4.91
C HIS A 81 -10.87 3.12 -3.64
N SER A 82 -9.83 3.93 -3.63
CA SER A 82 -9.55 4.75 -2.46
C SER A 82 -10.54 5.90 -2.35
N SER A 83 -10.79 6.32 -1.12
CA SER A 83 -11.60 7.50 -0.81
C SER A 83 -10.73 8.62 -0.27
N SER A 84 -9.78 8.29 0.57
CA SER A 84 -8.87 9.28 1.14
C SER A 84 -7.62 8.59 1.65
N TYR A 85 -6.58 9.37 1.90
CA TYR A 85 -5.30 8.86 2.37
C TYR A 85 -5.01 9.41 3.76
N GLU A 86 -4.22 8.68 4.51
CA GLU A 86 -3.83 9.06 5.87
C GLU A 86 -2.39 9.53 5.93
N TRP A 87 -1.47 8.82 5.29
CA TRP A 87 -0.06 9.23 5.28
C TRP A 87 0.67 8.55 4.12
N LEU A 88 1.81 9.12 3.78
CA LEU A 88 2.72 8.61 2.77
C LEU A 88 4.15 8.77 3.28
N VAL A 89 4.95 7.73 3.17
CA VAL A 89 6.36 7.76 3.50
C VAL A 89 7.15 7.26 2.31
N VAL A 90 8.14 8.01 1.88
CA VAL A 90 9.05 7.62 0.82
C VAL A 90 10.45 7.52 1.42
N ALA A 91 11.03 6.35 1.34
CA ALA A 91 12.35 6.11 1.90
C ALA A 91 13.17 5.28 0.92
N GLY A 92 14.15 5.90 0.29
CA GLY A 92 14.97 5.20 -0.68
C GLY A 92 14.15 4.73 -1.87
N LYS A 93 14.22 3.44 -2.14
CA LYS A 93 13.51 2.83 -3.27
C LYS A 93 12.12 2.37 -2.91
N LYS A 94 11.68 2.60 -1.67
CA LYS A 94 10.40 2.09 -1.18
C LYS A 94 9.48 3.22 -0.81
N ALA A 95 8.21 3.07 -1.12
CA ALA A 95 7.17 3.98 -0.67
C ALA A 95 6.07 3.17 -0.02
N MET A 96 5.48 3.71 1.04
CA MET A 96 4.33 3.12 1.68
C MET A 96 3.30 4.20 1.91
N TYR A 97 2.04 3.88 1.75
CA TYR A 97 1.00 4.81 2.12
C TYR A 97 -0.25 4.06 2.54
N LYS A 98 -1.07 4.73 3.30
CA LYS A 98 -2.25 4.15 3.93
C LYS A 98 -3.43 5.06 3.72
N GLY A 99 -4.60 4.48 3.69
CA GLY A 99 -5.83 5.26 3.56
C GLY A 99 -7.05 4.39 3.73
N VAL A 100 -8.16 4.90 3.25
CA VAL A 100 -9.43 4.19 3.28
C VAL A 100 -10.06 4.19 1.89
N GLY A 101 -10.94 3.25 1.65
CA GLY A 101 -11.62 3.15 0.38
C GLY A 101 -12.83 2.24 0.46
N THR A 102 -13.36 1.92 -0.71
CA THR A 102 -14.55 1.09 -0.83
C THR A 102 -14.23 -0.16 -1.63
N ILE A 103 -15.02 -1.20 -1.44
CA ILE A 103 -14.97 -2.38 -2.28
C ILE A 103 -16.28 -2.43 -3.03
N ASN A 104 -16.20 -2.44 -4.35
CA ASN A 104 -17.38 -2.48 -5.23
C ASN A 104 -18.34 -1.33 -4.92
N GLY A 105 -17.78 -0.18 -4.55
CA GLY A 105 -18.58 1.01 -4.29
C GLY A 105 -19.21 1.07 -2.93
N GLU A 106 -18.91 0.12 -2.04
CA GLU A 106 -19.57 0.05 -0.74
C GLU A 106 -18.61 -0.12 0.40
N GLY A 107 -19.05 0.26 1.58
CA GLY A 107 -18.32 0.02 2.81
C GLY A 107 -17.21 1.00 3.04
N GLU A 108 -16.50 0.78 4.11
CA GLU A 108 -15.33 1.57 4.44
C GLU A 108 -14.23 0.61 4.86
N TYR A 109 -13.19 0.52 4.05
CA TYR A 109 -12.09 -0.41 4.28
C TYR A 109 -10.82 0.38 4.38
N LYS A 110 -9.91 -0.10 5.21
CA LYS A 110 -8.57 0.47 5.28
C LYS A 110 -7.68 -0.24 4.29
N PHE A 111 -6.66 0.44 3.82
CA PHE A 111 -5.68 -0.22 2.95
C PHE A 111 -4.30 0.35 3.17
N MET A 112 -3.31 -0.44 2.81
CA MET A 112 -1.93 0.02 2.80
C MET A 112 -1.25 -0.56 1.59
N ILE A 113 -0.52 0.29 0.87
CA ILE A 113 0.29 -0.13 -0.26
C ILE A 113 1.76 0.02 0.11
N SER A 114 2.54 -0.97 -0.27
CA SER A 114 3.99 -0.91 -0.22
C SER A 114 4.49 -1.15 -1.63
N ALA A 115 5.38 -0.30 -2.11
CA ALA A 115 5.84 -0.37 -3.48
C ALA A 115 7.33 -0.11 -3.54
N ILE A 116 8.02 -0.84 -4.42
CA ILE A 116 9.44 -0.64 -4.65
C ILE A 116 9.66 -0.28 -6.10
N ASP A 117 10.43 0.78 -6.31
CA ASP A 117 10.91 1.19 -7.63
C ASP A 117 12.30 0.57 -7.77
N GLY A 118 12.37 -0.53 -8.52
CA GLY A 118 13.60 -1.30 -8.62
C GLY A 118 14.71 -0.63 -9.40
N ASP A 119 14.41 0.46 -10.09
CA ASP A 119 15.43 1.18 -10.86
C ASP A 119 16.20 2.16 -10.02
N LEU A 120 15.78 2.42 -8.80
CA LEU A 120 16.48 3.36 -7.94
C LEU A 120 17.67 2.70 -7.28
N LYS A 121 18.49 3.52 -6.64
CA LYS A 121 19.68 3.06 -5.95
C LYS A 121 19.32 1.93 -5.00
N ASP A 122 20.14 0.90 -5.00
CA ASP A 122 19.96 -0.31 -4.18
C ASP A 122 18.79 -1.17 -4.63
N GLY A 123 18.18 -0.85 -5.76
CA GLY A 123 17.16 -1.69 -6.35
C GLY A 123 17.79 -2.79 -7.19
N ASP A 124 17.02 -3.81 -7.48
CA ASP A 124 17.48 -4.94 -8.28
C ASP A 124 16.89 -4.91 -9.70
N GLY A 125 16.33 -3.76 -10.10
CA GLY A 125 15.75 -3.64 -11.43
C GLY A 125 14.33 -4.16 -11.52
N ILE A 126 13.76 -4.62 -10.41
CA ILE A 126 12.43 -5.20 -10.42
C ILE A 126 11.52 -4.40 -9.53
N ASP A 127 10.42 -3.92 -10.10
CA ASP A 127 9.40 -3.23 -9.30
C ASP A 127 8.55 -4.26 -8.59
N LYS A 128 8.17 -3.95 -7.36
CA LYS A 128 7.40 -4.87 -6.54
C LYS A 128 6.25 -4.15 -5.87
N PHE A 129 5.17 -4.88 -5.63
CA PHE A 129 3.93 -4.29 -5.16
C PHE A 129 3.23 -5.18 -4.14
N ARG A 130 2.70 -4.55 -3.11
CA ARG A 130 1.83 -5.22 -2.16
C ARG A 130 0.69 -4.29 -1.81
N ILE A 131 -0.52 -4.85 -1.73
CA ILE A 131 -1.67 -4.14 -1.18
C ILE A 131 -2.32 -5.01 -0.13
N ARG A 132 -2.67 -4.42 0.99
CA ARG A 132 -3.36 -5.08 2.07
C ARG A 132 -4.62 -4.28 2.33
N ILE A 133 -5.77 -4.95 2.32
CA ILE A 133 -7.07 -4.30 2.50
C ILE A 133 -7.76 -5.01 3.66
N TRP A 134 -8.27 -4.23 4.61
CA TRP A 134 -8.93 -4.83 5.77
C TRP A 134 -10.06 -3.95 6.25
N GLU A 135 -10.95 -4.57 7.02
CA GLU A 135 -12.03 -3.86 7.67
C GLU A 135 -11.65 -3.70 9.13
N GLN A 136 -11.77 -2.49 9.66
CA GLN A 136 -11.47 -2.25 11.05
C GLN A 136 -12.75 -2.48 11.85
N VAL A 137 -12.76 -3.48 12.71
CA VAL A 137 -13.92 -3.80 13.52
C VAL A 137 -13.46 -3.66 14.97
N GLY A 138 -13.79 -2.51 15.56
CA GLY A 138 -13.26 -2.19 16.88
C GLY A 138 -11.76 -2.08 16.80
N GLU A 139 -11.06 -2.88 17.57
CA GLU A 139 -9.60 -2.89 17.55
C GLU A 139 -9.04 -4.00 16.69
N GLU A 140 -9.90 -4.77 16.04
CA GLU A 140 -9.44 -5.87 15.21
C GLU A 140 -9.37 -5.48 13.76
N GLU A 141 -8.37 -6.03 13.07
CA GLU A 141 -8.26 -5.88 11.63
C GLU A 141 -8.71 -7.18 10.99
N VAL A 142 -9.79 -7.11 10.23
CA VAL A 142 -10.30 -8.28 9.52
C VAL A 142 -9.83 -8.15 8.08
N VAL A 143 -8.79 -8.89 7.72
CA VAL A 143 -8.17 -8.77 6.41
C VAL A 143 -9.09 -9.35 5.33
N ILE A 144 -9.28 -8.59 4.27
CA ILE A 144 -10.02 -9.05 3.11
C ILE A 144 -9.07 -9.52 2.02
N TYR A 145 -7.97 -8.78 1.82
CA TYR A 145 -7.02 -9.10 0.77
C TYR A 145 -5.60 -8.73 1.18
N ASP A 146 -4.65 -9.59 0.88
CA ASP A 146 -3.25 -9.30 1.11
C ASP A 146 -2.43 -10.22 0.21
N ASN A 147 -1.78 -9.67 -0.82
CA ASN A 147 -1.02 -10.51 -1.74
C ASN A 147 0.31 -10.99 -1.15
N GLN A 148 0.58 -10.70 0.11
CA GLN A 148 1.80 -11.14 0.77
C GLN A 148 1.44 -11.63 2.17
N LEU A 149 0.50 -12.57 2.21
CA LEU A 149 -0.06 -13.08 3.44
C LEU A 149 1.02 -13.61 4.33
N GLY A 150 0.91 -13.34 5.61
CA GLY A 150 1.84 -13.85 6.62
C GLY A 150 2.99 -12.94 6.96
N ASP A 151 3.23 -11.91 6.17
CA ASP A 151 4.31 -10.98 6.47
C ASP A 151 3.78 -9.80 7.28
N TRP A 152 4.66 -9.12 8.04
CA TRP A 152 4.33 -7.92 8.75
C TRP A 152 3.69 -6.94 7.80
N PRO A 153 2.81 -6.09 8.21
CA PRO A 153 2.23 -5.05 7.36
C PRO A 153 3.26 -4.15 6.71
N GLU A 154 4.36 -3.87 7.40
CA GLU A 154 5.40 -2.97 6.88
C GLU A 154 6.52 -3.68 6.17
N ALA A 155 6.41 -4.98 5.96
CA ALA A 155 7.47 -5.72 5.27
C ALA A 155 7.64 -5.22 3.85
N ASP A 156 8.83 -5.36 3.32
CA ASP A 156 9.08 -4.99 1.93
C ASP A 156 8.21 -5.82 1.01
N PRO A 157 7.67 -5.22 -0.04
CA PRO A 157 6.89 -6.00 -0.99
C PRO A 157 7.79 -6.98 -1.72
N SER A 158 7.27 -8.16 -1.99
CA SER A 158 8.03 -9.21 -2.66
C SER A 158 7.44 -9.65 -3.98
N THR A 159 6.24 -9.19 -4.33
CA THR A 159 5.58 -9.60 -5.55
C THR A 159 6.02 -8.74 -6.72
N ALA A 160 6.72 -9.33 -7.67
CA ALA A 160 7.15 -8.62 -8.86
C ALA A 160 5.96 -8.33 -9.77
N LEU A 161 6.02 -7.24 -10.51
CA LEU A 161 4.96 -6.91 -11.45
C LEU A 161 5.03 -7.85 -12.64
N LEU A 162 3.88 -8.23 -13.17
CA LEU A 162 3.80 -8.92 -14.46
C LEU A 162 4.00 -7.93 -15.59
N GLN A 163 3.49 -6.72 -15.41
CA GLN A 163 3.60 -5.67 -16.40
C GLN A 163 3.39 -4.35 -15.69
N GLY A 164 3.84 -3.27 -16.31
CA GLY A 164 3.69 -1.94 -15.75
C GLY A 164 4.94 -1.48 -15.04
N SER A 165 4.81 -0.45 -14.23
CA SER A 165 5.96 0.09 -13.51
C SER A 165 5.52 0.87 -12.28
N ILE A 166 6.46 1.02 -11.37
CA ILE A 166 6.32 1.86 -10.19
C ILE A 166 7.43 2.88 -10.25
N GLN A 167 7.11 4.14 -9.97
CA GLN A 167 8.10 5.19 -9.99
C GLN A 167 8.00 6.00 -8.71
N ILE A 168 9.13 6.16 -8.07
CA ILE A 168 9.24 6.97 -6.88
C ILE A 168 9.97 8.23 -7.27
N HIS A 169 9.33 9.37 -7.01
CA HIS A 169 9.89 10.68 -7.34
C HIS A 169 10.35 11.32 -6.06
N LYS A 170 11.62 11.60 -5.97
CA LYS A 170 12.18 12.15 -4.77
C LYS A 170 12.15 13.64 -4.81
N SER A 171 12.06 14.24 -3.64
CA SER A 171 12.17 15.68 -3.59
C SER A 171 13.62 16.08 -3.81
N LYS A 172 13.82 17.33 -4.11
CA LYS A 172 15.16 17.82 -4.39
C LYS A 172 15.91 18.12 -3.16
#